data_bf74d81fa1616bfe6ee3c0be0a24d434
#
_entry.id   bf74d81fa1616bfe6ee3c0be0a24d434
#
_cell.length_a   1.000
_cell.length_b   1.000
_cell.length_c   1.000
_cell.angle_alpha   90.00
_cell.angle_beta   90.00
_cell.angle_gamma   90.00
#
_symmetry.space_group_name_H-M   'P 1'
#
loop_
_entity.id
_entity.type
_entity.pdbx_description
1 polymer ?
#
loop_
_entity_poly.entity_id
_entity_poly.type
_entity_poly.pdbx_seq_one_letter_code
_entity_poly.pdbx_strand_id
1 'polypeptide(L)'
;MQSLQRSAAGAATVIFLAFLIHNVNALYVEPTYLGFKNPAVDYANLDKLKNAIGSVPWTLSGLGHFASGFACVVLALTGRQMFRDYRSAAGRLLLGAGFVAAIGFFLTGIADLAGNGAVKLLAAQNPDLERGAYLAASISRIVYNCMAQVGLGWFAWQLSWCGLKTGLLPKGFCRFGYLSGLSGLVMGVIFFPVYLQLVLIWAGWLAVIMWRQ
;
A
#
# COMPACT_ATOMS: atom_id res chain seq x y z
N MET A 1 17.30 -16.75 13.67
CA MET A 1 16.06 -16.86 12.88
C MET A 1 14.85 -16.22 13.58
N GLN A 2 14.64 -16.45 14.87
CA GLN A 2 13.48 -15.87 15.59
C GLN A 2 13.36 -14.33 15.51
N SER A 3 14.47 -13.57 15.62
CA SER A 3 14.41 -12.10 15.49
C SER A 3 13.94 -11.65 14.11
N LEU A 4 14.35 -12.34 13.05
CA LEU A 4 13.96 -12.06 11.68
C LEU A 4 12.47 -12.31 11.44
N GLN A 5 11.95 -13.43 11.97
CA GLN A 5 10.53 -13.78 11.90
C GLN A 5 9.65 -12.78 12.64
N ARG A 6 10.08 -12.34 13.84
CA ARG A 6 9.38 -11.29 14.62
C ARG A 6 9.35 -9.96 13.87
N SER A 7 10.46 -9.58 13.22
CA SER A 7 10.50 -8.37 12.40
C SER A 7 9.53 -8.46 11.20
N ALA A 8 9.50 -9.61 10.51
CA ALA A 8 8.56 -9.85 9.42
C ALA A 8 7.11 -9.85 9.91
N ALA A 9 6.83 -10.47 11.09
CA ALA A 9 5.52 -10.49 11.70
C ALA A 9 5.03 -9.08 12.05
N GLY A 10 5.88 -8.28 12.70
CA GLY A 10 5.57 -6.88 13.03
C GLY A 10 5.29 -6.05 11.78
N ALA A 11 6.12 -6.16 10.75
CA ALA A 11 5.92 -5.46 9.50
C ALA A 11 4.61 -5.88 8.79
N ALA A 12 4.31 -7.17 8.72
CA ALA A 12 3.05 -7.65 8.15
C ALA A 12 1.84 -7.16 8.96
N THR A 13 1.94 -7.08 10.29
CA THR A 13 0.90 -6.52 11.17
C THR A 13 0.67 -5.03 10.87
N VAL A 14 1.74 -4.25 10.67
CA VAL A 14 1.62 -2.83 10.30
C VAL A 14 0.90 -2.66 8.96
N ILE A 15 1.25 -3.45 7.95
CA ILE A 15 0.55 -3.43 6.65
C ILE A 15 -0.92 -3.82 6.84
N PHE A 16 -1.21 -4.87 7.60
CA PHE A 16 -2.59 -5.29 7.88
C PHE A 16 -3.42 -4.16 8.49
N LEU A 17 -2.91 -3.49 9.53
CA LEU A 17 -3.61 -2.40 10.20
C LEU A 17 -3.78 -1.16 9.29
N ALA A 18 -2.76 -0.82 8.51
CA ALA A 18 -2.83 0.28 7.55
C ALA A 18 -3.89 0.01 6.48
N PHE A 19 -3.92 -1.21 5.92
CA PHE A 19 -4.94 -1.59 4.95
C PHE A 19 -6.34 -1.74 5.56
N LEU A 20 -6.45 -2.10 6.84
CA LEU A 20 -7.74 -2.09 7.56
C LEU A 20 -8.29 -0.66 7.64
N ILE A 21 -7.47 0.30 8.06
CA ILE A 21 -7.84 1.73 8.10
C ILE A 21 -8.23 2.19 6.69
N HIS A 22 -7.43 1.87 5.69
CA HIS A 22 -7.69 2.26 4.31
C HIS A 22 -9.00 1.68 3.76
N ASN A 23 -9.30 0.40 4.04
CA ASN A 23 -10.57 -0.21 3.66
C ASN A 23 -11.76 0.43 4.36
N VAL A 24 -11.66 0.73 5.65
CA VAL A 24 -12.71 1.45 6.40
C VAL A 24 -12.93 2.84 5.79
N ASN A 25 -11.86 3.56 5.47
CA ASN A 25 -11.97 4.86 4.83
C ASN A 25 -12.64 4.76 3.45
N ALA A 26 -12.14 3.92 2.56
CA ALA A 26 -12.63 3.80 1.19
C ALA A 26 -14.07 3.25 1.08
N LEU A 27 -14.44 2.30 1.93
CA LEU A 27 -15.75 1.64 1.86
C LEU A 27 -16.84 2.32 2.68
N TYR A 28 -16.48 3.04 3.72
CA TYR A 28 -17.44 3.63 4.65
C TYR A 28 -17.29 5.15 4.79
N VAL A 29 -16.10 5.63 5.15
CA VAL A 29 -15.91 7.06 5.49
C VAL A 29 -16.00 7.94 4.25
N GLU A 30 -15.30 7.61 3.18
CA GLU A 30 -15.30 8.39 1.94
C GLU A 30 -16.70 8.48 1.31
N PRO A 31 -17.45 7.38 1.14
CA PRO A 31 -18.82 7.46 0.59
C PRO A 31 -19.82 8.17 1.51
N THR A 32 -19.71 7.98 2.84
CA THR A 32 -20.71 8.45 3.80
C THR A 32 -20.49 9.91 4.18
N TYR A 33 -19.24 10.29 4.45
CA TYR A 33 -18.93 11.60 5.03
C TYR A 33 -18.25 12.57 4.05
N LEU A 34 -17.50 12.05 3.06
CA LEU A 34 -16.80 12.88 2.07
C LEU A 34 -17.51 12.90 0.70
N GLY A 35 -18.55 12.08 0.53
CA GLY A 35 -19.35 12.03 -0.68
C GLY A 35 -18.68 11.38 -1.89
N PHE A 36 -17.59 10.61 -1.69
CA PHE A 36 -16.90 9.86 -2.74
C PHE A 36 -17.61 8.54 -3.06
N LYS A 37 -18.74 8.62 -3.77
CA LYS A 37 -19.53 7.44 -4.16
C LYS A 37 -19.04 6.78 -5.45
N ASN A 38 -18.46 7.57 -6.34
CA ASN A 38 -17.87 7.10 -7.59
C ASN A 38 -16.43 7.64 -7.71
N PRO A 39 -15.41 6.87 -7.31
CA PRO A 39 -14.03 7.33 -7.34
C PRO A 39 -13.56 7.86 -8.69
N ALA A 40 -14.02 7.26 -9.80
CA ALA A 40 -13.61 7.67 -11.14
C ALA A 40 -14.01 9.11 -11.50
N VAL A 41 -15.07 9.65 -10.87
CA VAL A 41 -15.57 11.00 -11.10
C VAL A 41 -15.26 11.91 -9.92
N ASP A 42 -15.41 11.40 -8.71
CA ASP A 42 -15.37 12.20 -7.49
C ASP A 42 -13.96 12.71 -7.16
N TYR A 43 -12.93 11.97 -7.50
CA TYR A 43 -11.53 12.41 -7.37
C TYR A 43 -11.12 13.54 -8.35
N ALA A 44 -11.99 13.92 -9.28
CA ALA A 44 -11.85 15.10 -10.13
C ALA A 44 -12.77 16.27 -9.69
N ASN A 45 -13.60 16.06 -8.66
CA ASN A 45 -14.53 17.08 -8.15
C ASN A 45 -13.82 17.98 -7.12
N LEU A 46 -13.69 19.28 -7.44
CA LEU A 46 -12.96 20.23 -6.62
C LEU A 46 -13.52 20.37 -5.20
N ASP A 47 -14.84 20.48 -5.05
CA ASP A 47 -15.46 20.70 -3.73
C ASP A 47 -15.26 19.50 -2.81
N LYS A 48 -15.36 18.26 -3.37
CA LYS A 48 -15.07 17.04 -2.64
C LYS A 48 -13.60 16.96 -2.25
N LEU A 49 -12.69 17.30 -3.14
CA LEU A 49 -11.25 17.33 -2.86
C LEU A 49 -10.90 18.35 -1.78
N LYS A 50 -11.50 19.54 -1.79
CA LYS A 50 -11.30 20.55 -0.75
C LYS A 50 -11.72 20.06 0.63
N ASN A 51 -12.83 19.34 0.71
CA ASN A 51 -13.33 18.75 1.95
C ASN A 51 -12.49 17.55 2.43
N ALA A 52 -11.98 16.75 1.50
CA ALA A 52 -11.23 15.54 1.80
C ALA A 52 -9.77 15.83 2.16
N ILE A 53 -9.08 16.62 1.35
CA ILE A 53 -7.66 16.90 1.52
C ILE A 53 -7.40 17.62 2.84
N GLY A 54 -6.60 16.98 3.71
CA GLY A 54 -6.30 17.45 5.06
C GLY A 54 -7.39 17.19 6.11
N SER A 55 -8.43 16.43 5.78
CA SER A 55 -9.35 15.88 6.78
C SER A 55 -8.68 14.79 7.62
N VAL A 56 -9.26 14.49 8.79
CA VAL A 56 -8.73 13.42 9.67
C VAL A 56 -8.65 12.07 8.98
N PRO A 57 -9.69 11.58 8.26
CA PRO A 57 -9.60 10.31 7.55
C PRO A 57 -8.49 10.29 6.50
N TRP A 58 -8.32 11.38 5.75
CA TRP A 58 -7.27 11.50 4.75
C TRP A 58 -5.87 11.48 5.36
N THR A 59 -5.68 12.20 6.47
CA THR A 59 -4.42 12.22 7.23
C THR A 59 -4.10 10.85 7.82
N LEU A 60 -5.09 10.13 8.36
CA LEU A 60 -4.91 8.75 8.86
C LEU A 60 -4.51 7.79 7.74
N SER A 61 -5.11 7.93 6.54
CA SER A 61 -4.66 7.16 5.36
C SER A 61 -3.21 7.48 5.01
N GLY A 62 -2.82 8.76 5.02
CA GLY A 62 -1.44 9.19 4.77
C GLY A 62 -0.44 8.59 5.76
N LEU A 63 -0.76 8.59 7.06
CA LEU A 63 0.05 7.93 8.09
C LEU A 63 0.14 6.42 7.86
N GLY A 64 -0.96 5.77 7.48
CA GLY A 64 -1.00 4.36 7.14
C GLY A 64 -0.12 4.03 5.95
N HIS A 65 -0.16 4.82 4.89
CA HIS A 65 0.74 4.68 3.74
C HIS A 65 2.20 4.84 4.16
N PHE A 66 2.52 5.89 4.91
CA PHE A 66 3.89 6.13 5.36
C PHE A 66 4.43 4.99 6.22
N ALA A 67 3.64 4.47 7.17
CA ALA A 67 3.99 3.31 7.99
C ALA A 67 4.16 2.04 7.13
N SER A 68 3.31 1.85 6.10
CA SER A 68 3.43 0.74 5.15
C SER A 68 4.74 0.80 4.36
N GLY A 69 5.25 1.99 4.04
CA GLY A 69 6.55 2.16 3.42
C GLY A 69 7.67 1.55 4.25
N PHE A 70 7.76 1.86 5.55
CA PHE A 70 8.72 1.24 6.47
C PHE A 70 8.52 -0.27 6.58
N ALA A 71 7.29 -0.72 6.72
CA ALA A 71 6.96 -2.13 6.80
C ALA A 71 7.40 -2.90 5.54
N CYS A 72 7.23 -2.33 4.35
CA CYS A 72 7.71 -2.92 3.10
C CYS A 72 9.24 -3.04 3.05
N VAL A 73 9.98 -2.05 3.56
CA VAL A 73 11.44 -2.14 3.69
C VAL A 73 11.83 -3.32 4.58
N VAL A 74 11.19 -3.44 5.74
CA VAL A 74 11.46 -4.55 6.68
C VAL A 74 11.13 -5.89 6.03
N LEU A 75 9.96 -6.02 5.37
CA LEU A 75 9.58 -7.25 4.66
C LEU A 75 10.56 -7.58 3.51
N ALA A 76 11.04 -6.58 2.78
CA ALA A 76 12.00 -6.77 1.70
C ALA A 76 13.32 -7.36 2.22
N LEU A 77 13.86 -6.78 3.29
CA LEU A 77 15.11 -7.22 3.91
C LEU A 77 14.97 -8.61 4.55
N THR A 78 13.88 -8.84 5.29
CA THR A 78 13.61 -10.12 5.94
C THR A 78 13.33 -11.22 4.91
N GLY A 79 12.55 -10.93 3.87
CA GLY A 79 12.27 -11.86 2.78
C GLY A 79 13.54 -12.26 2.02
N ARG A 80 14.40 -11.29 1.69
CA ARG A 80 15.72 -11.58 1.11
C ARG A 80 16.53 -12.54 1.99
N GLN A 81 16.56 -12.28 3.29
CA GLN A 81 17.36 -13.09 4.24
C GLN A 81 16.77 -14.50 4.41
N MET A 82 15.44 -14.64 4.47
CA MET A 82 14.77 -15.94 4.61
C MET A 82 15.05 -16.88 3.43
N PHE A 83 15.21 -16.33 2.21
CA PHE A 83 15.39 -17.11 0.99
C PHE A 83 16.80 -17.01 0.38
N ARG A 84 17.78 -16.51 1.15
CA ARG A 84 19.15 -16.30 0.65
C ARG A 84 19.81 -17.57 0.13
N ASP A 85 19.57 -18.71 0.80
CA ASP A 85 20.21 -19.99 0.51
C ASP A 85 19.48 -20.76 -0.59
N TYR A 86 18.26 -20.32 -0.99
CA TYR A 86 17.50 -20.97 -2.07
C TYR A 86 18.00 -20.56 -3.45
N ARG A 87 18.00 -19.27 -3.76
CA ARG A 87 18.55 -18.69 -4.99
C ARG A 87 18.84 -17.20 -4.75
N SER A 88 20.05 -16.77 -5.03
CA SER A 88 20.43 -15.36 -4.85
C SER A 88 19.58 -14.39 -5.68
N ALA A 89 19.15 -14.79 -6.89
CA ALA A 89 18.26 -13.99 -7.73
C ALA A 89 16.87 -13.83 -7.13
N ALA A 90 16.30 -14.88 -6.51
CA ALA A 90 14.99 -14.82 -5.86
C ALA A 90 14.96 -13.80 -4.71
N GLY A 91 16.00 -13.81 -3.87
CA GLY A 91 16.16 -12.83 -2.80
C GLY A 91 16.32 -11.40 -3.30
N ARG A 92 17.04 -11.20 -4.43
CA ARG A 92 17.16 -9.87 -5.07
C ARG A 92 15.83 -9.37 -5.63
N LEU A 93 15.02 -10.25 -6.24
CA LEU A 93 13.69 -9.89 -6.74
C LEU A 93 12.73 -9.51 -5.61
N LEU A 94 12.75 -10.24 -4.48
CA LEU A 94 11.99 -9.87 -3.28
C LEU A 94 12.40 -8.49 -2.77
N LEU A 95 13.71 -8.25 -2.68
CA LEU A 95 14.24 -6.96 -2.25
C LEU A 95 13.76 -5.83 -3.17
N GLY A 96 13.91 -6.00 -4.49
CA GLY A 96 13.47 -5.02 -5.49
C GLY A 96 11.98 -4.72 -5.41
N ALA A 97 11.13 -5.76 -5.37
CA ALA A 97 9.69 -5.63 -5.29
C ALA A 97 9.26 -4.87 -4.01
N GLY A 98 9.85 -5.23 -2.86
CA GLY A 98 9.55 -4.56 -1.60
C GLY A 98 10.02 -3.10 -1.56
N PHE A 99 11.15 -2.76 -2.20
CA PHE A 99 11.58 -1.36 -2.31
C PHE A 99 10.70 -0.55 -3.25
N VAL A 100 10.23 -1.11 -4.38
CA VAL A 100 9.26 -0.44 -5.25
C VAL A 100 7.97 -0.14 -4.48
N ALA A 101 7.46 -1.11 -3.70
CA ALA A 101 6.32 -0.89 -2.83
C ALA A 101 6.59 0.22 -1.79
N ALA A 102 7.73 0.17 -1.12
CA ALA A 102 8.11 1.12 -0.09
C ALA A 102 8.18 2.56 -0.63
N ILE A 103 8.83 2.77 -1.77
CA ILE A 103 8.92 4.09 -2.42
C ILE A 103 7.52 4.60 -2.77
N GLY A 104 6.67 3.77 -3.37
CA GLY A 104 5.30 4.16 -3.70
C GLY A 104 4.50 4.55 -2.46
N PHE A 105 4.60 3.78 -1.37
CA PHE A 105 3.92 4.11 -0.10
C PHE A 105 4.48 5.36 0.56
N PHE A 106 5.79 5.58 0.57
CA PHE A 106 6.37 6.82 1.10
C PHE A 106 5.90 8.04 0.30
N LEU A 107 5.94 7.97 -1.03
CA LEU A 107 5.47 9.06 -1.87
C LEU A 107 3.98 9.35 -1.68
N THR A 108 3.14 8.30 -1.57
CA THR A 108 1.72 8.47 -1.27
C THR A 108 1.52 9.11 0.11
N GLY A 109 2.20 8.60 1.13
CA GLY A 109 2.12 9.14 2.50
C GLY A 109 2.60 10.59 2.59
N ILE A 110 3.70 10.94 1.94
CA ILE A 110 4.20 12.32 1.89
C ILE A 110 3.21 13.23 1.14
N ALA A 111 2.64 12.77 0.03
CA ALA A 111 1.62 13.53 -0.71
C ALA A 111 0.38 13.78 0.17
N ASP A 112 -0.08 12.79 0.92
CA ASP A 112 -1.24 12.90 1.80
C ASP A 112 -0.96 13.76 3.06
N LEU A 113 0.27 13.84 3.53
CA LEU A 113 0.63 14.59 4.74
C LEU A 113 1.14 16.00 4.42
N ALA A 114 2.32 16.09 3.83
CA ALA A 114 2.96 17.37 3.52
C ALA A 114 2.32 18.06 2.30
N GLY A 115 1.92 17.29 1.29
CA GLY A 115 1.26 17.79 0.08
C GLY A 115 -0.04 18.52 0.38
N ASN A 116 -0.81 18.07 1.37
CA ASN A 116 -2.05 18.72 1.80
C ASN A 116 -1.83 20.18 2.24
N GLY A 117 -0.79 20.44 3.03
CA GLY A 117 -0.43 21.78 3.47
C GLY A 117 0.01 22.65 2.29
N ALA A 118 0.85 22.12 1.42
CA ALA A 118 1.33 22.81 0.22
C ALA A 118 0.19 23.20 -0.73
N VAL A 119 -0.76 22.29 -0.98
CA VAL A 119 -1.93 22.55 -1.83
C VAL A 119 -2.79 23.67 -1.27
N LYS A 120 -3.10 23.63 0.03
CA LYS A 120 -3.90 24.68 0.69
C LYS A 120 -3.21 26.04 0.68
N LEU A 121 -1.89 26.05 0.93
CA LEU A 121 -1.11 27.28 0.89
C LEU A 121 -1.08 27.90 -0.51
N LEU A 122 -0.83 27.07 -1.53
CA LEU A 122 -0.79 27.51 -2.93
C LEU A 122 -2.15 28.04 -3.39
N ALA A 123 -3.24 27.36 -3.06
CA ALA A 123 -4.59 27.79 -3.38
C ALA A 123 -4.97 29.11 -2.69
N ALA A 124 -4.54 29.33 -1.44
CA ALA A 124 -4.78 30.55 -0.72
C ALA A 124 -3.99 31.76 -1.26
N GLN A 125 -2.76 31.52 -1.74
CA GLN A 125 -1.90 32.57 -2.30
C GLN A 125 -2.25 32.91 -3.74
N ASN A 126 -2.76 31.95 -4.50
CA ASN A 126 -3.11 32.13 -5.90
C ASN A 126 -4.40 31.38 -6.26
N PRO A 127 -5.57 32.03 -6.13
CA PRO A 127 -6.88 31.43 -6.39
C PRO A 127 -7.03 30.87 -7.81
N ASP A 128 -6.35 31.45 -8.80
CA ASP A 128 -6.42 30.99 -10.19
C ASP A 128 -5.78 29.60 -10.39
N LEU A 129 -4.86 29.21 -9.49
CA LEU A 129 -4.22 27.90 -9.50
C LEU A 129 -4.91 26.86 -8.61
N GLU A 130 -5.94 27.25 -7.84
CA GLU A 130 -6.59 26.40 -6.87
C GLU A 130 -7.00 25.04 -7.46
N ARG A 131 -7.79 25.07 -8.53
CA ARG A 131 -8.27 23.84 -9.19
C ARG A 131 -7.11 22.96 -9.67
N GLY A 132 -6.10 23.56 -10.28
CA GLY A 132 -4.92 22.85 -10.77
C GLY A 132 -4.15 22.19 -9.64
N ALA A 133 -3.94 22.88 -8.51
CA ALA A 133 -3.23 22.38 -7.36
C ALA A 133 -3.94 21.15 -6.73
N TYR A 134 -5.25 21.23 -6.52
CA TYR A 134 -6.03 20.12 -5.96
C TYR A 134 -6.06 18.90 -6.89
N LEU A 135 -6.24 19.12 -8.21
CA LEU A 135 -6.22 18.02 -9.17
C LEU A 135 -4.83 17.37 -9.29
N ALA A 136 -3.77 18.16 -9.31
CA ALA A 136 -2.40 17.63 -9.34
C ALA A 136 -2.09 16.78 -8.10
N ALA A 137 -2.50 17.22 -6.91
CA ALA A 137 -2.34 16.45 -5.68
C ALA A 137 -3.11 15.12 -5.75
N SER A 138 -4.37 15.14 -6.21
CA SER A 138 -5.19 13.94 -6.36
C SER A 138 -4.57 12.94 -7.34
N ILE A 139 -4.13 13.39 -8.52
CA ILE A 139 -3.50 12.55 -9.54
C ILE A 139 -2.19 11.96 -9.01
N SER A 140 -1.34 12.77 -8.38
CA SER A 140 -0.07 12.31 -7.81
C SER A 140 -0.29 11.22 -6.77
N ARG A 141 -1.25 11.42 -5.86
CA ARG A 141 -1.63 10.41 -4.86
C ARG A 141 -2.03 9.08 -5.51
N ILE A 142 -2.89 9.12 -6.53
CA ILE A 142 -3.35 7.92 -7.24
C ILE A 142 -2.16 7.21 -7.90
N VAL A 143 -1.31 7.93 -8.62
CA VAL A 143 -0.16 7.35 -9.35
C VAL A 143 0.84 6.71 -8.38
N TYR A 144 1.17 7.38 -7.27
CA TYR A 144 2.09 6.83 -6.28
C TYR A 144 1.49 5.61 -5.56
N ASN A 145 0.19 5.64 -5.27
CA ASN A 145 -0.51 4.50 -4.69
C ASN A 145 -0.53 3.31 -5.67
N CYS A 146 -0.80 3.52 -6.95
CA CYS A 146 -0.69 2.46 -7.96
C CYS A 146 0.71 1.84 -7.99
N MET A 147 1.78 2.65 -7.94
CA MET A 147 3.15 2.16 -7.85
C MET A 147 3.37 1.30 -6.60
N ALA A 148 2.87 1.75 -5.45
CA ALA A 148 2.94 0.99 -4.20
C ALA A 148 2.26 -0.37 -4.31
N GLN A 149 1.05 -0.40 -4.90
CA GLN A 149 0.26 -1.62 -5.06
C GLN A 149 0.91 -2.61 -6.04
N VAL A 150 1.47 -2.12 -7.14
CA VAL A 150 2.23 -2.95 -8.09
C VAL A 150 3.45 -3.57 -7.40
N GLY A 151 4.21 -2.78 -6.65
CA GLY A 151 5.37 -3.27 -5.90
C GLY A 151 5.01 -4.32 -4.86
N LEU A 152 3.95 -4.07 -4.06
CA LEU A 152 3.48 -5.02 -3.06
C LEU A 152 2.86 -6.28 -3.67
N GLY A 153 2.14 -6.14 -4.79
CA GLY A 153 1.62 -7.26 -5.57
C GLY A 153 2.75 -8.15 -6.10
N TRP A 154 3.78 -7.53 -6.68
CA TRP A 154 4.97 -8.26 -7.12
C TRP A 154 5.67 -8.96 -5.94
N PHE A 155 5.80 -8.27 -4.80
CA PHE A 155 6.38 -8.86 -3.58
C PHE A 155 5.58 -10.08 -3.11
N ALA A 156 4.26 -9.98 -3.02
CA ALA A 156 3.39 -11.08 -2.61
C ALA A 156 3.48 -12.27 -3.56
N TRP A 157 3.52 -12.04 -4.87
CA TRP A 157 3.74 -13.06 -5.89
C TRP A 157 5.09 -13.76 -5.70
N GLN A 158 6.16 -12.98 -5.60
CA GLN A 158 7.53 -13.50 -5.48
C GLN A 158 7.74 -14.27 -4.17
N LEU A 159 7.18 -13.75 -3.05
CA LEU A 159 7.21 -14.41 -1.74
C LEU A 159 6.50 -15.78 -1.81
N SER A 160 5.35 -15.82 -2.45
CA SER A 160 4.56 -17.04 -2.64
C SER A 160 5.31 -18.08 -3.47
N TRP A 161 5.97 -17.64 -4.54
CA TRP A 161 6.81 -18.52 -5.37
C TRP A 161 7.96 -19.11 -4.56
N CYS A 162 8.70 -18.28 -3.83
CA CYS A 162 9.79 -18.73 -2.97
C CYS A 162 9.28 -19.70 -1.87
N GLY A 163 8.17 -19.34 -1.21
CA GLY A 163 7.58 -20.14 -0.15
C GLY A 163 7.15 -21.53 -0.61
N LEU A 164 6.51 -21.65 -1.79
CA LEU A 164 6.15 -22.94 -2.38
C LEU A 164 7.36 -23.79 -2.73
N LYS A 165 8.39 -23.18 -3.30
CA LYS A 165 9.60 -23.90 -3.75
C LYS A 165 10.45 -24.40 -2.60
N THR A 166 10.47 -23.69 -1.48
CA THR A 166 11.25 -24.04 -0.29
C THR A 166 10.46 -24.82 0.76
N GLY A 167 9.13 -24.80 0.69
CA GLY A 167 8.26 -25.37 1.72
C GLY A 167 8.22 -24.55 3.03
N LEU A 168 8.85 -23.36 3.07
CA LEU A 168 8.90 -22.52 4.28
C LEU A 168 7.57 -21.85 4.60
N LEU A 169 6.68 -21.73 3.64
CA LEU A 169 5.36 -21.14 3.82
C LEU A 169 4.25 -22.14 3.46
N PRO A 170 3.10 -22.09 4.15
CA PRO A 170 1.98 -22.99 3.87
C PRO A 170 1.49 -22.87 2.41
N LYS A 171 1.21 -24.00 1.77
CA LYS A 171 0.76 -24.04 0.35
C LYS A 171 -0.49 -23.18 0.11
N GLY A 172 -1.46 -23.21 1.04
CA GLY A 172 -2.68 -22.40 0.96
C GLY A 172 -2.39 -20.89 0.95
N PHE A 173 -1.51 -20.43 1.84
CA PHE A 173 -1.05 -19.04 1.89
C PHE A 173 -0.38 -18.63 0.57
N CYS A 174 0.52 -19.47 0.05
CA CYS A 174 1.22 -19.15 -1.20
C CYS A 174 0.27 -19.09 -2.41
N ARG A 175 -0.74 -19.98 -2.49
CA ARG A 175 -1.77 -19.92 -3.54
C ARG A 175 -2.58 -18.63 -3.46
N PHE A 176 -2.98 -18.25 -2.26
CA PHE A 176 -3.68 -16.98 -2.03
C PHE A 176 -2.77 -15.77 -2.34
N GLY A 177 -1.48 -15.86 -2.01
CA GLY A 177 -0.51 -14.81 -2.32
C GLY A 177 -0.28 -14.61 -3.83
N TYR A 178 -0.44 -15.63 -4.66
CA TYR A 178 -0.49 -15.45 -6.13
C TYR A 178 -1.72 -14.66 -6.56
N LEU A 179 -2.89 -14.94 -6.00
CA LEU A 179 -4.12 -14.20 -6.31
C LEU A 179 -3.99 -12.72 -5.89
N SER A 180 -3.55 -12.49 -4.66
CA SER A 180 -3.29 -11.14 -4.14
C SER A 180 -2.21 -10.42 -4.95
N GLY A 181 -1.13 -11.12 -5.30
CA GLY A 181 -0.05 -10.58 -6.11
C GLY A 181 -0.50 -10.16 -7.51
N LEU A 182 -1.22 -11.03 -8.20
CA LEU A 182 -1.76 -10.75 -9.54
C LEU A 182 -2.71 -9.55 -9.52
N SER A 183 -3.61 -9.49 -8.53
CA SER A 183 -4.54 -8.36 -8.40
C SER A 183 -3.81 -7.03 -8.19
N GLY A 184 -2.70 -7.01 -7.44
CA GLY A 184 -1.86 -5.82 -7.26
C GLY A 184 -1.16 -5.38 -8.55
N LEU A 185 -0.67 -6.32 -9.35
CA LEU A 185 -0.07 -6.03 -10.66
C LEU A 185 -1.10 -5.46 -11.64
N VAL A 186 -2.31 -6.00 -11.65
CA VAL A 186 -3.43 -5.50 -12.47
C VAL A 186 -3.89 -4.13 -12.03
N MET A 187 -3.87 -3.84 -10.72
CA MET A 187 -4.24 -2.54 -10.16
C MET A 187 -3.39 -1.38 -10.71
N GLY A 188 -2.14 -1.64 -11.09
CA GLY A 188 -1.28 -0.63 -11.73
C GLY A 188 -1.73 -0.25 -13.15
N VAL A 189 -2.60 -1.05 -13.77
CA VAL A 189 -3.12 -0.84 -15.13
C VAL A 189 -4.58 -0.40 -15.11
N ILE A 190 -5.36 -1.02 -14.23
CA ILE A 190 -6.80 -0.75 -14.05
C ILE A 190 -7.05 -0.49 -12.57
N PHE A 191 -7.50 0.69 -12.22
CA PHE A 191 -7.86 1.02 -10.83
C PHE A 191 -9.02 0.11 -10.36
N PHE A 192 -8.66 -0.98 -9.64
CA PHE A 192 -9.60 -2.01 -9.21
C PHE A 192 -9.56 -2.21 -7.68
N PRO A 193 -10.55 -1.72 -6.93
CA PRO A 193 -10.50 -1.63 -5.46
C PRO A 193 -10.50 -2.98 -4.73
N VAL A 194 -10.89 -4.10 -5.37
CA VAL A 194 -10.89 -5.44 -4.72
C VAL A 194 -9.49 -5.88 -4.27
N TYR A 195 -8.44 -5.34 -4.86
CA TYR A 195 -7.08 -5.58 -4.40
C TYR A 195 -6.87 -5.23 -2.92
N LEU A 196 -7.50 -4.17 -2.43
CA LEU A 196 -7.36 -3.70 -1.04
C LEU A 196 -7.79 -4.78 -0.03
N GLN A 197 -8.87 -5.52 -0.33
CA GLN A 197 -9.35 -6.61 0.51
C GLN A 197 -8.41 -7.83 0.43
N LEU A 198 -7.93 -8.15 -0.76
CA LEU A 198 -7.02 -9.29 -0.94
C LEU A 198 -5.69 -9.07 -0.22
N VAL A 199 -5.13 -7.87 -0.28
CA VAL A 199 -3.89 -7.53 0.44
C VAL A 199 -4.10 -7.50 1.95
N LEU A 200 -5.25 -7.00 2.42
CA LEU A 200 -5.60 -7.02 3.84
C LEU A 200 -5.56 -8.46 4.40
N ILE A 201 -6.25 -9.39 3.72
CA ILE A 201 -6.28 -10.81 4.12
C ILE A 201 -4.88 -11.42 4.02
N TRP A 202 -4.13 -11.15 2.95
CA TRP A 202 -2.79 -11.67 2.74
C TRP A 202 -1.82 -11.20 3.84
N ALA A 203 -1.82 -9.92 4.18
CA ALA A 203 -0.95 -9.35 5.21
C ALA A 203 -1.29 -9.89 6.61
N GLY A 204 -2.58 -9.98 6.95
CA GLY A 204 -3.02 -10.58 8.20
C GLY A 204 -2.63 -12.06 8.31
N TRP A 205 -2.78 -12.82 7.23
CA TRP A 205 -2.37 -14.23 7.22
C TRP A 205 -0.84 -14.38 7.33
N LEU A 206 -0.07 -13.54 6.62
CA LEU A 206 1.39 -13.51 6.76
C LEU A 206 1.82 -13.20 8.19
N ALA A 207 1.20 -12.19 8.82
CA ALA A 207 1.48 -11.86 10.22
C ALA A 207 1.27 -13.06 11.15
N VAL A 208 0.11 -13.75 11.03
CA VAL A 208 -0.19 -14.94 11.83
C VAL A 208 0.84 -16.07 11.62
N ILE A 209 1.25 -16.33 10.36
CA ILE A 209 2.27 -17.36 10.07
C ILE A 209 3.58 -17.00 10.76
N MET A 210 4.04 -15.74 10.61
CA MET A 210 5.32 -15.29 11.14
C MET A 210 5.34 -15.21 12.67
N TRP A 211 4.20 -14.91 13.33
CA TRP A 211 4.10 -14.94 14.79
C TRP A 211 4.11 -16.35 15.38
N ARG A 212 3.70 -17.36 14.60
CA ARG A 212 3.63 -18.77 15.06
C ARG A 212 4.92 -19.55 14.84
N GLN A 213 5.84 -19.06 14.08
CA GLN A 213 7.16 -19.65 13.82
C GLN A 213 8.21 -19.11 14.81
#